data_42d472c2d42a89a85eacf5d5a16e71bb
#
_entry.id   42d472c2d42a89a85eacf5d5a16e71bb
#
_cell.length_a   1.000
_cell.length_b   1.000
_cell.length_c   1.000
_cell.angle_alpha   90.00
_cell.angle_beta   90.00
_cell.angle_gamma   90.00
#
_symmetry.space_group_name_H-M   'P 1'
#
loop_
_entity.id
_entity.type
_entity.pdbx_description
1 polymer ?
#
loop_
_entity_poly.entity_id
_entity_poly.type
_entity_poly.pdbx_seq_one_letter_code
_entity_poly.pdbx_strand_id
1 'polypeptide(L)'
;MKIKQLMLAPVALGMLTPVAQAADLNMAGVSQYASAQQVTSVTQFSDVQPSDWAYQALSNLVERYGCVAGYPNGTFRGGKAMTRFEAAALLNSCLERVTESTDELKKLLAEFDTELTVITARVDGLESKVGKLQATQFSTTTKLKGEASMVLGGVPGLRTTAGAESGNTAFNYDLRINFDTSFTGKDLLRTRLRSGNFSSQPFGSSSSILKLDKAETSQGTGTSSNVWLDRLYYTFPAGKNVKLTAGALVRNTEMAWIASAYKSDILDFFQLGGASGVYNKATGAGFGAQYTQPGTQGLVANLNYVAENGADSSTGVFDSTGKLNLLAQVGYRAPQFGVAVGYRYGTEGSRVRNYNALGGGSGALVNGQDSNSVAFNAYWQPKTSGIVPSISFGYGYNGVSGSGSRTGATNSQSWFTGLQWSDVFAKGNAAGVAVGQPSNSENANKATMLEFFYKYQVSNNISVTPAVFYVSDNQGAKDASTNWGGVIQTTFRF
;
A
#
# COMPACT_ATOMS: atom_id res chain seq x y z
N MET A 1 1.76 -20.27 44.97
CA MET A 1 2.73 -21.27 44.48
C MET A 1 3.67 -20.57 43.51
N LYS A 2 4.92 -20.33 43.91
CA LYS A 2 5.87 -19.49 43.17
C LYS A 2 6.36 -20.24 41.91
N ILE A 3 6.05 -19.76 40.75
CA ILE A 3 6.61 -20.25 39.48
C ILE A 3 7.92 -19.49 39.25
N LYS A 4 9.00 -20.26 39.22
CA LYS A 4 10.37 -19.81 39.04
C LYS A 4 10.49 -19.11 37.66
N GLN A 5 11.12 -17.94 37.68
CA GLN A 5 11.64 -17.26 36.51
C GLN A 5 12.53 -18.21 35.70
N LEU A 6 12.06 -18.57 34.53
CA LEU A 6 12.89 -19.19 33.52
C LEU A 6 13.63 -18.06 32.82
N MET A 7 14.91 -17.88 33.13
CA MET A 7 15.81 -17.00 32.38
C MET A 7 15.91 -17.53 30.95
N LEU A 8 15.23 -16.91 30.03
CA LEU A 8 15.54 -17.02 28.64
C LEU A 8 16.78 -16.16 28.38
N ALA A 9 17.91 -16.82 28.20
CA ALA A 9 19.11 -16.22 27.66
C ALA A 9 18.73 -15.53 26.31
N PRO A 10 19.32 -14.37 26.01
CA PRO A 10 19.17 -13.78 24.70
C PRO A 10 19.83 -14.74 23.71
N VAL A 11 19.01 -15.41 22.89
CA VAL A 11 19.47 -15.99 21.65
C VAL A 11 19.91 -14.79 20.81
N ALA A 12 21.21 -14.53 20.82
CA ALA A 12 21.83 -13.72 19.82
C ALA A 12 21.52 -14.43 18.48
N LEU A 13 20.44 -13.98 17.84
CA LEU A 13 20.21 -14.26 16.43
C LEU A 13 21.38 -13.58 15.73
N GLY A 14 22.44 -14.34 15.52
CA GLY A 14 23.51 -13.97 14.60
C GLY A 14 22.80 -13.66 13.28
N MET A 15 22.57 -12.40 13.01
CA MET A 15 22.27 -11.92 11.67
C MET A 15 23.50 -12.27 10.84
N LEU A 16 23.52 -13.47 10.27
CA LEU A 16 24.15 -13.70 8.99
C LEU A 16 23.34 -12.80 8.02
N THR A 17 23.70 -11.54 7.99
CA THR A 17 23.50 -10.73 6.83
C THR A 17 24.21 -11.46 5.69
N PRO A 18 23.52 -11.96 4.66
CA PRO A 18 24.15 -11.98 3.39
C PRO A 18 24.41 -10.49 3.15
N VAL A 19 25.66 -10.07 3.24
CA VAL A 19 26.11 -8.86 2.58
C VAL A 19 25.62 -9.08 1.16
N ALA A 20 24.51 -8.39 0.78
CA ALA A 20 24.23 -8.15 -0.60
C ALA A 20 25.44 -7.32 -1.02
N GLN A 21 26.48 -8.01 -1.49
CA GLN A 21 27.42 -7.39 -2.38
C GLN A 21 26.51 -6.78 -3.45
N ALA A 22 26.33 -5.46 -3.38
CA ALA A 22 26.11 -4.69 -4.58
C ALA A 22 27.07 -5.36 -5.55
N ALA A 23 26.52 -5.99 -6.61
CA ALA A 23 27.38 -6.55 -7.62
C ALA A 23 28.24 -5.37 -8.04
N ASP A 24 29.43 -5.31 -7.48
CA ASP A 24 30.48 -4.49 -8.02
C ASP A 24 30.47 -4.89 -9.48
N LEU A 25 30.02 -3.96 -10.33
CA LEU A 25 30.22 -4.09 -11.74
C LEU A 25 31.72 -4.38 -11.83
N ASN A 26 32.05 -5.66 -12.01
CA ASN A 26 33.41 -6.12 -12.07
C ASN A 26 34.01 -5.49 -13.31
N MET A 27 34.46 -4.24 -13.17
CA MET A 27 35.10 -3.46 -14.23
C MET A 27 36.32 -4.22 -14.77
N ALA A 28 36.96 -5.04 -13.92
CA ALA A 28 38.00 -5.96 -14.35
C ALA A 28 37.42 -7.10 -15.21
N GLY A 29 36.21 -7.61 -14.88
CA GLY A 29 35.55 -8.62 -15.72
C GLY A 29 35.03 -8.01 -17.03
N VAL A 30 34.55 -6.77 -17.02
CA VAL A 30 34.14 -6.05 -18.25
C VAL A 30 35.37 -5.77 -19.11
N SER A 31 36.49 -5.32 -18.53
CA SER A 31 37.75 -5.12 -19.28
C SER A 31 38.36 -6.41 -19.74
N GLN A 32 38.25 -7.51 -18.98
CA GLN A 32 38.69 -8.84 -19.38
C GLN A 32 37.79 -9.41 -20.49
N TYR A 33 36.51 -9.15 -20.47
CA TYR A 33 35.55 -9.48 -21.53
C TYR A 33 35.80 -8.64 -22.80
N ALA A 34 36.10 -7.38 -22.64
CA ALA A 34 36.46 -6.49 -23.75
C ALA A 34 37.83 -6.82 -24.35
N SER A 35 38.80 -7.27 -23.55
CA SER A 35 40.14 -7.65 -24.03
C SER A 35 40.22 -9.08 -24.58
N ALA A 36 39.40 -10.01 -24.07
CA ALA A 36 39.42 -11.42 -24.51
C ALA A 36 38.69 -11.66 -25.83
N GLN A 37 38.02 -10.70 -26.40
CA GLN A 37 37.25 -10.84 -27.64
C GLN A 37 37.58 -9.81 -28.72
N GLN A 38 38.69 -9.10 -28.58
CA GLN A 38 39.11 -8.21 -29.65
C GLN A 38 39.75 -9.07 -30.76
N VAL A 39 39.00 -9.27 -31.84
CA VAL A 39 39.51 -9.93 -33.03
C VAL A 39 40.62 -9.06 -33.59
N THR A 40 41.82 -9.63 -33.70
CA THR A 40 43.03 -8.95 -34.18
C THR A 40 43.41 -9.32 -35.62
N SER A 41 42.78 -10.36 -36.16
CA SER A 41 42.92 -10.77 -37.57
C SER A 41 41.62 -11.34 -38.11
N VAL A 42 41.34 -11.09 -39.38
CA VAL A 42 40.16 -11.63 -40.09
C VAL A 42 40.15 -13.16 -40.13
N THR A 43 41.32 -13.81 -40.01
CA THR A 43 41.47 -15.28 -39.97
C THR A 43 40.85 -15.90 -38.71
N GLN A 44 40.51 -15.12 -37.70
CA GLN A 44 39.83 -15.58 -36.48
C GLN A 44 38.33 -15.81 -36.69
N PHE A 45 37.76 -15.33 -37.79
CA PHE A 45 36.37 -15.61 -38.13
C PHE A 45 36.26 -16.95 -38.86
N SER A 46 35.49 -17.88 -38.31
CA SER A 46 35.35 -19.23 -38.87
C SER A 46 34.51 -19.27 -40.15
N ASP A 47 33.75 -18.21 -40.44
CA ASP A 47 32.82 -18.07 -41.55
C ASP A 47 33.28 -17.05 -42.62
N VAL A 48 34.53 -16.59 -42.57
CA VAL A 48 35.12 -15.69 -43.57
C VAL A 48 36.33 -16.36 -44.22
N GLN A 49 36.28 -16.55 -45.53
CA GLN A 49 37.34 -17.20 -46.31
C GLN A 49 38.12 -16.18 -47.14
N PRO A 50 39.41 -16.45 -47.43
CA PRO A 50 40.22 -15.59 -48.30
C PRO A 50 39.64 -15.37 -49.71
N SER A 51 38.77 -16.27 -50.15
CA SER A 51 38.04 -16.18 -51.40
C SER A 51 36.82 -15.22 -51.38
N ASP A 52 36.37 -14.79 -50.20
CA ASP A 52 35.24 -13.93 -50.05
C ASP A 52 35.57 -12.53 -50.56
N TRP A 53 34.66 -11.93 -51.30
CA TRP A 53 34.85 -10.59 -51.91
C TRP A 53 35.15 -9.50 -50.86
N ALA A 54 34.59 -9.65 -49.66
CA ALA A 54 34.76 -8.72 -48.57
C ALA A 54 36.00 -8.97 -47.67
N TYR A 55 36.76 -10.04 -47.92
CA TYR A 55 37.89 -10.46 -47.04
C TYR A 55 38.91 -9.32 -46.84
N GLN A 56 39.28 -8.64 -47.93
CA GLN A 56 40.30 -7.59 -47.87
C GLN A 56 39.81 -6.34 -47.14
N ALA A 57 38.52 -5.98 -47.32
CA ALA A 57 37.92 -4.87 -46.61
C ALA A 57 37.81 -5.18 -45.10
N LEU A 58 37.40 -6.40 -44.74
CA LEU A 58 37.33 -6.85 -43.38
C LEU A 58 38.70 -6.93 -42.72
N SER A 59 39.74 -7.42 -43.42
CA SER A 59 41.13 -7.43 -42.94
C SER A 59 41.58 -6.01 -42.57
N ASN A 60 41.32 -5.04 -43.41
CA ASN A 60 41.63 -3.64 -43.11
C ASN A 60 40.85 -3.11 -41.89
N LEU A 61 39.55 -3.39 -41.77
CA LEU A 61 38.75 -2.95 -40.63
C LEU A 61 39.11 -3.57 -39.30
N VAL A 62 39.51 -4.85 -39.32
CA VAL A 62 39.93 -5.61 -38.13
C VAL A 62 41.38 -5.29 -37.78
N GLU A 63 42.32 -5.44 -38.75
CA GLU A 63 43.76 -5.45 -38.48
C GLU A 63 44.33 -4.01 -38.44
N ARG A 64 43.83 -3.12 -39.27
CA ARG A 64 44.31 -1.72 -39.31
C ARG A 64 43.59 -0.80 -38.37
N TYR A 65 42.26 -0.93 -38.26
CA TYR A 65 41.42 -0.02 -37.48
C TYR A 65 40.90 -0.63 -36.19
N GLY A 66 40.85 -1.96 -36.07
CA GLY A 66 40.41 -2.64 -34.86
C GLY A 66 38.93 -2.34 -34.48
N CYS A 67 38.10 -1.96 -35.44
CA CYS A 67 36.74 -1.48 -35.19
C CYS A 67 35.64 -2.53 -35.44
N VAL A 68 36.00 -3.76 -35.83
CA VAL A 68 35.07 -4.88 -36.03
C VAL A 68 35.42 -6.00 -35.07
N ALA A 69 34.49 -6.44 -34.26
CA ALA A 69 34.70 -7.42 -33.20
C ALA A 69 34.07 -8.80 -33.47
N GLY A 70 33.20 -8.97 -34.41
CA GLY A 70 32.46 -10.22 -34.66
C GLY A 70 31.53 -10.66 -33.52
N TYR A 71 30.94 -11.85 -33.65
CA TYR A 71 30.06 -12.43 -32.63
C TYR A 71 30.89 -13.29 -31.64
N PRO A 72 30.39 -13.49 -30.39
CA PRO A 72 31.09 -14.27 -29.35
C PRO A 72 31.46 -15.71 -29.74
N ASN A 73 30.82 -16.28 -30.75
CA ASN A 73 31.14 -17.62 -31.28
C ASN A 73 32.21 -17.62 -32.37
N GLY A 74 32.93 -16.53 -32.57
CA GLY A 74 34.01 -16.44 -33.56
C GLY A 74 33.53 -16.39 -35.02
N THR A 75 32.28 -15.90 -35.24
CA THR A 75 31.72 -15.72 -36.60
C THR A 75 31.53 -14.25 -36.92
N PHE A 76 31.57 -13.89 -38.20
CA PHE A 76 31.23 -12.56 -38.73
C PHE A 76 29.77 -12.49 -39.20
N ARG A 77 29.21 -13.60 -39.70
CA ARG A 77 27.86 -13.73 -40.25
C ARG A 77 27.56 -12.83 -41.42
N GLY A 78 28.50 -12.68 -42.33
CA GLY A 78 28.41 -11.82 -43.50
C GLY A 78 27.24 -12.10 -44.45
N GLY A 79 26.63 -13.29 -44.39
CA GLY A 79 25.39 -13.61 -45.13
C GLY A 79 24.09 -13.18 -44.50
N LYS A 80 24.11 -12.57 -43.30
CA LYS A 80 22.90 -12.09 -42.60
C LYS A 80 22.68 -10.62 -42.88
N ALA A 81 21.45 -10.23 -43.29
CA ALA A 81 21.09 -8.85 -43.46
C ALA A 81 21.23 -8.06 -42.14
N MET A 82 21.95 -6.95 -42.17
CA MET A 82 22.12 -6.02 -41.09
C MET A 82 21.06 -4.92 -41.18
N THR A 83 20.54 -4.48 -40.03
CA THR A 83 19.64 -3.31 -39.99
C THR A 83 20.43 -2.02 -40.20
N ARG A 84 19.78 -0.95 -40.66
CA ARG A 84 20.43 0.36 -40.80
C ARG A 84 21.00 0.88 -39.49
N PHE A 85 20.33 0.59 -38.37
CA PHE A 85 20.82 0.98 -37.01
C PHE A 85 22.08 0.20 -36.59
N GLU A 86 22.14 -1.09 -36.89
CA GLU A 86 23.35 -1.89 -36.64
C GLU A 86 24.51 -1.41 -37.52
N ALA A 87 24.25 -1.06 -38.76
CA ALA A 87 25.26 -0.51 -39.65
C ALA A 87 25.76 0.88 -39.18
N ALA A 88 24.85 1.75 -38.71
CA ALA A 88 25.21 3.04 -38.15
C ALA A 88 26.05 2.91 -36.85
N ALA A 89 25.71 1.95 -35.97
CA ALA A 89 26.47 1.69 -34.76
C ALA A 89 27.88 1.17 -35.05
N LEU A 90 28.02 0.27 -36.06
CA LEU A 90 29.30 -0.22 -36.51
C LEU A 90 30.15 0.91 -37.12
N LEU A 91 29.54 1.75 -37.93
CA LEU A 91 30.19 2.92 -38.53
C LEU A 91 30.68 3.88 -37.45
N ASN A 92 29.85 4.17 -36.43
CA ASN A 92 30.26 5.04 -35.30
C ASN A 92 31.47 4.47 -34.56
N SER A 93 31.50 3.15 -34.26
CA SER A 93 32.61 2.54 -33.59
C SER A 93 33.92 2.56 -34.42
N CYS A 94 33.78 2.52 -35.74
CA CYS A 94 34.95 2.67 -36.64
C CYS A 94 35.42 4.14 -36.73
N LEU A 95 34.51 5.10 -36.73
CA LEU A 95 34.83 6.55 -36.76
C LEU A 95 35.63 7.02 -35.56
N GLU A 96 35.39 6.47 -34.38
CA GLU A 96 36.12 6.79 -33.15
C GLU A 96 37.58 6.38 -33.22
N ARG A 97 37.96 5.42 -34.11
CA ARG A 97 39.27 4.87 -34.22
C ARG A 97 40.03 5.24 -35.51
N VAL A 98 39.34 5.86 -36.45
CA VAL A 98 39.92 6.26 -37.74
C VAL A 98 40.40 7.72 -37.65
N THR A 99 41.71 7.91 -37.70
CA THR A 99 42.36 9.24 -37.67
C THR A 99 42.44 9.92 -39.01
N GLU A 100 42.29 9.18 -40.13
CA GLU A 100 42.26 9.71 -41.49
C GLU A 100 41.00 9.28 -42.20
N SER A 101 40.22 10.22 -42.67
CA SER A 101 38.99 9.92 -43.41
C SER A 101 39.24 9.71 -44.89
N THR A 102 39.01 8.51 -45.41
CA THR A 102 38.99 8.23 -46.83
C THR A 102 37.74 8.81 -47.51
N ASP A 103 37.76 9.00 -48.83
CA ASP A 103 36.59 9.51 -49.55
C ASP A 103 35.41 8.54 -49.52
N GLU A 104 35.67 7.22 -49.44
CA GLU A 104 34.62 6.22 -49.19
C GLU A 104 33.97 6.36 -47.83
N LEU A 105 34.77 6.66 -46.81
CA LEU A 105 34.23 6.89 -45.44
C LEU A 105 33.39 8.15 -45.38
N LYS A 106 33.79 9.25 -46.04
CA LYS A 106 33.02 10.46 -46.16
C LYS A 106 31.66 10.23 -46.82
N LYS A 107 31.63 9.39 -47.86
CA LYS A 107 30.43 9.02 -48.59
C LYS A 107 29.45 8.21 -47.71
N LEU A 108 29.97 7.22 -46.94
CA LEU A 108 29.22 6.46 -45.99
C LEU A 108 28.69 7.33 -44.82
N LEU A 109 29.50 8.26 -44.33
CA LEU A 109 29.07 9.22 -43.33
C LEU A 109 27.89 10.07 -43.79
N ALA A 110 27.95 10.57 -45.01
CA ALA A 110 26.85 11.37 -45.60
C ALA A 110 25.56 10.53 -45.79
N GLU A 111 25.68 9.22 -46.08
CA GLU A 111 24.53 8.33 -46.19
C GLU A 111 23.86 8.05 -44.84
N PHE A 112 24.62 7.94 -43.76
CA PHE A 112 24.11 7.65 -42.43
C PHE A 112 23.97 8.89 -41.51
N ASP A 113 24.18 10.10 -42.02
CA ASP A 113 24.17 11.34 -41.24
C ASP A 113 22.83 11.53 -40.47
N THR A 114 21.71 11.22 -41.10
CA THR A 114 20.39 11.31 -40.49
C THR A 114 20.23 10.35 -39.31
N GLU A 115 20.65 9.08 -39.47
CA GLU A 115 20.57 8.06 -38.44
C GLU A 115 21.51 8.37 -37.28
N LEU A 116 22.73 8.81 -37.55
CA LEU A 116 23.71 9.22 -36.57
C LEU A 116 23.21 10.41 -35.75
N THR A 117 22.66 11.43 -36.41
CA THR A 117 22.06 12.58 -35.72
C THR A 117 20.92 12.19 -34.80
N VAL A 118 20.03 11.28 -35.27
CA VAL A 118 18.92 10.76 -34.45
C VAL A 118 19.42 9.97 -33.23
N ILE A 119 20.44 9.12 -33.44
CA ILE A 119 21.01 8.33 -32.33
C ILE A 119 21.66 9.26 -31.29
N THR A 120 22.48 10.20 -31.72
CA THR A 120 23.14 11.17 -30.84
C THR A 120 22.11 11.97 -30.05
N ALA A 121 21.10 12.53 -30.72
CA ALA A 121 20.03 13.28 -30.05
C ALA A 121 19.23 12.44 -29.04
N ARG A 122 19.05 11.13 -29.31
CA ARG A 122 18.39 10.21 -28.35
C ARG A 122 19.27 9.91 -27.16
N VAL A 123 20.58 9.75 -27.35
CA VAL A 123 21.55 9.55 -26.24
C VAL A 123 21.58 10.77 -25.37
N ASP A 124 21.78 11.98 -25.92
CA ASP A 124 21.78 13.25 -25.19
C ASP A 124 20.45 13.47 -24.43
N GLY A 125 19.33 13.13 -25.08
CA GLY A 125 18.00 13.18 -24.47
C GLY A 125 17.83 12.21 -23.31
N LEU A 126 18.40 11.01 -23.39
CA LEU A 126 18.40 10.03 -22.32
C LEU A 126 19.31 10.47 -21.17
N GLU A 127 20.51 10.94 -21.45
CA GLU A 127 21.44 11.46 -20.44
C GLU A 127 20.86 12.65 -19.69
N SER A 128 20.22 13.59 -20.40
CA SER A 128 19.49 14.71 -19.78
C SER A 128 18.36 14.25 -18.87
N LYS A 129 17.58 13.25 -19.30
CA LYS A 129 16.50 12.66 -18.48
C LYS A 129 17.04 11.93 -17.25
N VAL A 130 18.10 11.17 -17.42
CA VAL A 130 18.77 10.47 -16.30
C VAL A 130 19.35 11.48 -15.31
N GLY A 131 20.02 12.53 -15.79
CA GLY A 131 20.52 13.62 -14.94
C GLY A 131 19.41 14.34 -14.18
N LYS A 132 18.28 14.64 -14.81
CA LYS A 132 17.10 15.21 -14.14
C LYS A 132 16.50 14.25 -13.11
N LEU A 133 16.36 12.96 -13.44
CA LEU A 133 15.88 11.94 -12.52
C LEU A 133 16.80 11.84 -11.29
N GLN A 134 18.09 11.79 -11.47
CA GLN A 134 19.08 11.77 -10.37
C GLN A 134 19.02 13.04 -9.51
N ALA A 135 18.88 14.21 -10.12
CA ALA A 135 18.80 15.48 -9.40
C ALA A 135 17.50 15.67 -8.62
N THR A 136 16.39 15.07 -9.08
CA THR A 136 15.07 15.17 -8.44
C THR A 136 14.73 13.98 -7.56
N GLN A 137 15.54 12.93 -7.55
CA GLN A 137 15.28 11.72 -6.78
C GLN A 137 15.68 11.93 -5.32
N PHE A 138 14.68 11.96 -4.43
CA PHE A 138 14.89 12.09 -2.99
C PHE A 138 15.79 10.96 -2.43
N SER A 139 15.61 9.74 -2.91
CA SER A 139 16.44 8.57 -2.58
C SER A 139 16.13 7.43 -3.55
N THR A 140 17.13 6.61 -3.88
CA THR A 140 16.94 5.38 -4.65
C THR A 140 16.21 4.30 -3.86
N THR A 141 16.35 4.32 -2.53
CA THR A 141 15.79 3.33 -1.60
C THR A 141 14.49 3.78 -0.95
N THR A 142 14.26 5.09 -0.83
CA THR A 142 13.07 5.66 -0.16
C THR A 142 12.21 6.41 -1.16
N LYS A 143 10.91 6.04 -1.22
CA LYS A 143 9.89 6.75 -2.00
C LYS A 143 8.99 7.53 -1.06
N LEU A 144 8.82 8.82 -1.35
CA LEU A 144 7.82 9.65 -0.68
C LEU A 144 6.47 9.43 -1.37
N LYS A 145 5.43 9.17 -0.57
CA LYS A 145 4.04 9.06 -1.03
C LYS A 145 3.15 9.87 -0.10
N GLY A 146 2.40 10.79 -0.65
CA GLY A 146 1.49 11.62 0.11
C GLY A 146 0.03 11.37 -0.24
N GLU A 147 -0.84 11.54 0.75
CA GLU A 147 -2.28 11.63 0.59
C GLU A 147 -2.79 12.78 1.47
N ALA A 148 -3.37 13.80 0.84
CA ALA A 148 -4.07 14.88 1.52
C ALA A 148 -5.56 14.80 1.19
N SER A 149 -6.39 14.61 2.20
CA SER A 149 -7.86 14.62 2.06
C SER A 149 -8.41 15.87 2.71
N MET A 150 -9.13 16.68 1.96
CA MET A 150 -9.87 17.85 2.43
C MET A 150 -11.35 17.51 2.43
N VAL A 151 -12.02 17.75 3.54
CA VAL A 151 -13.43 17.36 3.75
C VAL A 151 -14.24 18.57 4.19
N LEU A 152 -15.17 18.96 3.36
CA LEU A 152 -16.18 19.98 3.66
C LEU A 152 -17.51 19.28 3.92
N GLY A 153 -18.08 19.43 5.11
CA GLY A 153 -19.39 18.84 5.40
C GLY A 153 -19.78 18.89 6.86
N GLY A 154 -20.96 18.35 7.15
CA GLY A 154 -21.56 18.38 8.48
C GLY A 154 -22.78 17.48 8.59
N VAL A 155 -23.41 17.54 9.77
CA VAL A 155 -24.61 16.80 10.13
C VAL A 155 -25.59 17.79 10.80
N PRO A 156 -26.34 18.58 10.02
CA PRO A 156 -27.19 19.61 10.55
C PRO A 156 -28.16 19.09 11.62
N GLY A 157 -28.29 19.83 12.69
CA GLY A 157 -29.17 19.48 13.82
C GLY A 157 -28.59 18.45 14.79
N LEU A 158 -27.37 17.94 14.56
CA LEU A 158 -26.73 17.06 15.52
C LEU A 158 -26.37 17.84 16.80
N ARG A 159 -26.75 17.28 17.95
CA ARG A 159 -26.43 17.82 19.26
C ARG A 159 -25.71 16.76 20.11
N THR A 160 -24.80 17.19 20.95
CA THR A 160 -24.19 16.32 21.97
C THR A 160 -25.24 15.92 23.02
N THR A 161 -24.95 14.90 23.83
CA THR A 161 -25.77 14.50 24.98
C THR A 161 -26.00 15.66 25.96
N ALA A 162 -25.08 16.62 26.04
CA ALA A 162 -25.21 17.86 26.80
C ALA A 162 -26.09 18.95 26.10
N GLY A 163 -26.59 18.67 24.89
CA GLY A 163 -27.45 19.58 24.12
C GLY A 163 -26.73 20.64 23.29
N ALA A 164 -25.39 20.68 23.29
CA ALA A 164 -24.62 21.59 22.45
C ALA A 164 -24.64 21.15 20.99
N GLU A 165 -24.71 22.11 20.05
CA GLU A 165 -24.59 21.81 18.63
C GLU A 165 -23.22 21.28 18.28
N SER A 166 -23.15 20.19 17.47
CA SER A 166 -21.93 19.52 17.09
C SER A 166 -21.90 19.10 15.62
N GLY A 167 -22.91 19.46 14.86
CA GLY A 167 -23.11 19.04 13.46
C GLY A 167 -22.93 20.11 12.41
N ASN A 168 -22.46 21.29 12.77
CA ASN A 168 -22.26 22.40 11.83
C ASN A 168 -21.28 22.02 10.72
N THR A 169 -21.45 22.61 9.54
CA THR A 169 -20.55 22.40 8.41
C THR A 169 -19.17 22.90 8.75
N ALA A 170 -18.18 22.00 8.66
CA ALA A 170 -16.79 22.28 8.92
C ALA A 170 -15.93 21.92 7.71
N PHE A 171 -14.76 22.59 7.59
CA PHE A 171 -13.77 22.28 6.58
C PHE A 171 -12.52 21.73 7.26
N ASN A 172 -12.30 20.43 7.08
CA ASN A 172 -11.27 19.67 7.77
C ASN A 172 -10.28 19.04 6.79
N TYR A 173 -9.14 18.60 7.31
CA TYR A 173 -8.15 17.85 6.52
C TYR A 173 -7.58 16.66 7.28
N ASP A 174 -7.08 15.68 6.52
CA ASP A 174 -6.26 14.54 6.95
C ASP A 174 -5.09 14.43 5.98
N LEU A 175 -3.88 14.68 6.45
CA LEU A 175 -2.64 14.60 5.69
C LEU A 175 -1.84 13.39 6.16
N ARG A 176 -1.42 12.54 5.22
CA ARG A 176 -0.57 11.36 5.45
C ARG A 176 0.63 11.41 4.53
N ILE A 177 1.82 11.39 5.09
CA ILE A 177 3.08 11.35 4.34
C ILE A 177 3.80 10.04 4.70
N ASN A 178 4.02 9.18 3.72
CA ASN A 178 4.73 7.92 3.88
C ASN A 178 6.12 8.04 3.27
N PHE A 179 7.12 7.67 4.05
CA PHE A 179 8.46 7.34 3.57
C PHE A 179 8.51 5.82 3.47
N ASP A 180 8.38 5.32 2.26
CA ASP A 180 8.40 3.89 1.95
C ASP A 180 9.81 3.53 1.50
N THR A 181 10.61 2.94 2.39
CA THR A 181 12.00 2.54 2.15
C THR A 181 12.08 1.04 1.89
N SER A 182 12.76 0.64 0.83
CA SER A 182 13.06 -0.74 0.53
C SER A 182 14.58 -0.94 0.42
N PHE A 183 15.13 -1.91 1.15
CA PHE A 183 16.55 -2.22 1.14
C PHE A 183 16.90 -3.33 0.16
N THR A 184 15.94 -4.22 -0.12
CA THR A 184 16.13 -5.40 -0.95
C THR A 184 15.29 -5.40 -2.23
N GLY A 185 14.47 -4.36 -2.44
CA GLY A 185 13.49 -4.28 -3.53
C GLY A 185 12.22 -5.11 -3.31
N LYS A 186 12.17 -5.93 -2.26
CA LYS A 186 11.03 -6.81 -1.91
C LYS A 186 10.47 -6.57 -0.52
N ASP A 187 11.10 -5.74 0.26
CA ASP A 187 10.78 -5.35 1.63
C ASP A 187 10.22 -3.93 1.70
N LEU A 188 9.72 -3.55 2.86
CA LEU A 188 9.15 -2.24 3.11
C LEU A 188 9.37 -1.83 4.56
N LEU A 189 10.19 -0.81 4.78
CA LEU A 189 10.15 -0.03 6.02
C LEU A 189 9.23 1.17 5.77
N ARG A 190 8.10 1.21 6.45
CA ARG A 190 7.18 2.35 6.39
C ARG A 190 7.32 3.25 7.59
N THR A 191 7.63 4.50 7.33
CA THR A 191 7.52 5.60 8.29
C THR A 191 6.41 6.52 7.81
N ARG A 192 5.32 6.66 8.59
CA ARG A 192 4.20 7.55 8.24
C ARG A 192 4.10 8.70 9.23
N LEU A 193 4.15 9.90 8.70
CA LEU A 193 3.74 11.09 9.40
C LEU A 193 2.29 11.41 9.06
N ARG A 194 1.53 11.88 10.05
CA ARG A 194 0.13 12.24 9.88
C ARG A 194 -0.21 13.52 10.62
N SER A 195 -1.13 14.30 10.06
CA SER A 195 -1.69 15.49 10.68
C SER A 195 -3.16 15.63 10.27
N GLY A 196 -3.99 16.21 11.13
CA GLY A 196 -5.38 16.49 10.84
C GLY A 196 -5.97 17.46 11.85
N ASN A 197 -7.10 18.05 11.51
CA ASN A 197 -7.80 19.04 12.33
C ASN A 197 -9.26 18.68 12.61
N PHE A 198 -9.61 17.40 12.48
CA PHE A 198 -10.99 16.99 12.83
C PHE A 198 -11.22 17.09 14.33
N SER A 199 -12.38 17.62 14.71
CA SER A 199 -12.88 17.50 16.07
C SER A 199 -13.38 16.07 16.34
N SER A 200 -13.51 15.71 17.61
CA SER A 200 -14.03 14.38 18.00
C SER A 200 -15.43 14.15 17.45
N GLN A 201 -16.28 15.15 17.44
CA GLN A 201 -17.64 15.09 16.91
C GLN A 201 -17.78 16.02 15.70
N PRO A 202 -18.56 15.62 14.67
CA PRO A 202 -19.21 14.31 14.52
C PRO A 202 -18.25 13.24 13.94
N PHE A 203 -17.15 13.63 13.29
CA PHE A 203 -16.42 12.78 12.33
C PHE A 203 -15.13 12.15 12.86
N GLY A 204 -14.54 12.68 13.95
CA GLY A 204 -13.19 12.31 14.35
C GLY A 204 -13.10 11.14 15.33
N SER A 205 -14.06 10.99 16.25
CA SER A 205 -13.98 9.98 17.31
C SER A 205 -14.16 8.56 16.79
N SER A 206 -13.35 7.64 17.29
CA SER A 206 -13.51 6.19 17.02
C SER A 206 -14.74 5.57 17.66
N SER A 207 -15.39 6.28 18.60
CA SER A 207 -16.68 5.90 19.19
C SER A 207 -17.89 6.49 18.46
N SER A 208 -17.69 7.44 17.55
CA SER A 208 -18.77 8.00 16.73
C SER A 208 -19.14 7.06 15.58
N ILE A 209 -20.42 6.75 15.41
CA ILE A 209 -20.93 6.02 14.26
C ILE A 209 -20.76 6.80 12.95
N LEU A 210 -20.64 8.13 13.05
CA LEU A 210 -20.41 9.04 11.92
C LEU A 210 -18.93 9.22 11.58
N LYS A 211 -18.03 8.45 12.22
CA LYS A 211 -16.62 8.58 11.95
C LYS A 211 -16.29 8.39 10.47
N LEU A 212 -15.57 9.35 9.90
CA LEU A 212 -15.02 9.21 8.56
C LEU A 212 -13.72 8.38 8.60
N ASP A 213 -13.45 7.63 7.55
CA ASP A 213 -12.21 6.86 7.43
C ASP A 213 -10.98 7.78 7.40
N LYS A 214 -11.11 8.89 6.69
CA LYS A 214 -10.08 9.92 6.58
C LYS A 214 -10.38 11.10 7.50
N ALA A 215 -10.42 10.80 8.80
CA ALA A 215 -10.61 11.82 9.82
C ALA A 215 -9.59 11.61 10.93
N GLU A 216 -8.56 12.46 10.96
CA GLU A 216 -7.59 12.51 12.02
C GLU A 216 -7.90 13.63 12.98
N THR A 217 -8.04 13.24 14.25
CA THR A 217 -8.06 14.21 15.34
C THR A 217 -6.62 14.47 15.75
N SER A 218 -6.24 15.73 15.93
CA SER A 218 -4.91 16.05 16.46
C SER A 218 -4.70 15.33 17.80
N GLN A 219 -3.56 14.66 17.96
CA GLN A 219 -3.22 14.01 19.22
C GLN A 219 -3.09 15.09 20.30
N GLY A 220 -4.05 15.10 21.21
CA GLY A 220 -3.84 15.74 22.53
C GLY A 220 -4.54 17.03 22.77
N THR A 221 -5.37 17.71 22.16
CA THR A 221 -6.19 18.88 22.60
C THR A 221 -6.83 19.67 21.43
N GLY A 222 -7.71 19.03 20.71
CA GLY A 222 -8.82 19.68 20.00
C GLY A 222 -8.57 20.74 18.93
N THR A 223 -7.42 21.35 18.84
CA THR A 223 -7.21 22.51 17.94
C THR A 223 -5.84 22.60 17.28
N SER A 224 -4.89 21.76 17.62
CA SER A 224 -3.54 21.85 17.07
C SER A 224 -3.32 20.81 15.97
N SER A 225 -3.01 21.30 14.77
CA SER A 225 -2.61 20.49 13.60
C SER A 225 -1.19 19.90 13.78
N ASN A 226 -0.96 19.15 14.85
CA ASN A 226 0.32 18.56 15.13
C ASN A 226 0.66 17.47 14.11
N VAL A 227 1.91 17.41 13.70
CA VAL A 227 2.45 16.29 12.91
C VAL A 227 3.00 15.25 13.87
N TRP A 228 2.59 14.01 13.71
CA TRP A 228 3.02 12.91 14.57
C TRP A 228 3.33 11.64 13.78
N LEU A 229 4.09 10.74 14.42
CA LEU A 229 4.45 9.45 13.83
C LEU A 229 3.26 8.49 13.95
N ASP A 230 2.58 8.22 12.82
CA ASP A 230 1.39 7.37 12.77
C ASP A 230 1.71 5.90 12.53
N ARG A 231 2.87 5.60 11.89
CA ARG A 231 3.34 4.23 11.61
C ARG A 231 4.86 4.18 11.59
N LEU A 232 5.37 3.10 12.16
CA LEU A 232 6.78 2.71 12.03
C LEU A 232 6.87 1.19 12.10
N TYR A 233 6.97 0.55 10.95
CA TYR A 233 7.05 -0.91 10.87
C TYR A 233 7.83 -1.37 9.64
N TYR A 234 8.35 -2.59 9.73
CA TYR A 234 9.07 -3.25 8.66
C TYR A 234 8.34 -4.52 8.22
N THR A 235 8.16 -4.68 6.92
CA THR A 235 7.55 -5.85 6.29
C THR A 235 8.54 -6.46 5.31
N PHE A 236 8.76 -7.77 5.38
CA PHE A 236 9.68 -8.48 4.51
C PHE A 236 9.15 -9.86 4.12
N PRO A 237 9.54 -10.39 2.95
CA PRO A 237 9.12 -11.72 2.53
C PRO A 237 9.88 -12.80 3.30
N ALA A 238 9.16 -13.83 3.74
CA ALA A 238 9.71 -15.07 4.28
C ALA A 238 9.34 -16.21 3.30
N GLY A 239 10.20 -16.43 2.34
CA GLY A 239 9.93 -17.34 1.22
C GLY A 239 9.03 -16.68 0.15
N LYS A 240 8.31 -17.51 -0.63
CA LYS A 240 7.54 -17.04 -1.80
C LYS A 240 6.15 -16.50 -1.45
N ASN A 241 5.54 -16.97 -0.36
CA ASN A 241 4.11 -16.83 -0.11
C ASN A 241 3.79 -16.15 1.23
N VAL A 242 4.79 -15.95 2.08
CA VAL A 242 4.62 -15.38 3.42
C VAL A 242 5.27 -14.00 3.47
N LYS A 243 4.60 -13.05 4.09
CA LYS A 243 5.15 -11.76 4.51
C LYS A 243 5.13 -11.69 6.03
N LEU A 244 6.23 -11.30 6.60
CA LEU A 244 6.35 -11.01 8.02
C LEU A 244 6.39 -9.51 8.22
N THR A 245 5.69 -9.03 9.23
CA THR A 245 5.67 -7.62 9.61
C THR A 245 5.99 -7.50 11.09
N ALA A 246 6.82 -6.53 11.45
CA ALA A 246 7.09 -6.18 12.85
C ALA A 246 7.33 -4.67 12.96
N GLY A 247 6.91 -4.05 14.05
CA GLY A 247 7.12 -2.63 14.24
C GLY A 247 6.73 -2.14 15.62
N ALA A 248 7.34 -1.02 16.01
CA ALA A 248 6.98 -0.33 17.25
C ALA A 248 5.61 0.38 17.13
N LEU A 249 5.16 0.65 15.90
CA LEU A 249 3.90 1.33 15.62
C LEU A 249 3.26 0.77 14.36
N VAL A 250 2.57 -0.37 14.48
CA VAL A 250 1.87 -1.05 13.39
C VAL A 250 0.38 -1.18 13.72
N ARG A 251 -0.46 -1.19 12.71
CA ARG A 251 -1.91 -1.38 12.85
C ARG A 251 -2.30 -2.79 12.43
N ASN A 252 -3.15 -3.44 13.22
CA ASN A 252 -3.60 -4.81 12.94
C ASN A 252 -4.24 -4.98 11.56
N THR A 253 -5.00 -3.98 11.08
CA THR A 253 -5.64 -4.01 9.75
C THR A 253 -4.66 -3.85 8.58
N GLU A 254 -3.43 -3.39 8.80
CA GLU A 254 -2.39 -3.37 7.77
C GLU A 254 -1.80 -4.77 7.52
N MET A 255 -2.00 -5.69 8.46
CA MET A 255 -1.62 -7.10 8.38
C MET A 255 -2.80 -8.02 8.10
N ALA A 256 -3.99 -7.48 7.80
CA ALA A 256 -5.21 -8.25 7.51
C ALA A 256 -5.73 -7.93 6.11
N TRP A 257 -6.61 -8.80 5.62
CA TRP A 257 -7.32 -8.60 4.36
C TRP A 257 -8.83 -8.52 4.60
N ILE A 258 -9.43 -7.36 4.39
CA ILE A 258 -10.87 -7.19 4.48
C ILE A 258 -11.48 -7.54 3.13
N ALA A 259 -12.21 -8.68 3.07
CA ALA A 259 -12.86 -9.17 1.85
C ALA A 259 -14.10 -8.32 1.53
N SER A 260 -13.88 -7.20 0.87
CA SER A 260 -14.92 -6.26 0.45
C SER A 260 -14.53 -5.60 -0.87
N ALA A 261 -15.47 -5.49 -1.78
CA ALA A 261 -15.38 -4.71 -3.00
C ALA A 261 -15.93 -3.27 -2.83
N TYR A 262 -16.62 -3.00 -1.73
CA TYR A 262 -17.12 -1.66 -1.40
C TYR A 262 -16.00 -0.78 -0.84
N LYS A 263 -15.74 0.36 -1.48
CA LYS A 263 -14.61 1.26 -1.18
C LYS A 263 -15.04 2.73 -1.34
N SER A 264 -15.88 3.20 -0.43
CA SER A 264 -16.35 4.60 -0.43
C SER A 264 -15.28 5.60 -0.01
N ASP A 265 -14.38 5.19 0.90
CA ASP A 265 -13.44 6.05 1.63
C ASP A 265 -14.13 7.14 2.48
N ILE A 266 -15.41 7.00 2.81
CA ILE A 266 -16.21 7.95 3.58
C ILE A 266 -16.45 7.43 5.01
N LEU A 267 -17.54 6.70 5.26
CA LEU A 267 -17.82 6.21 6.60
C LEU A 267 -16.95 5.01 6.98
N ASP A 268 -16.24 5.14 8.08
CA ASP A 268 -15.27 4.18 8.59
C ASP A 268 -15.84 2.76 8.79
N PHE A 269 -17.09 2.67 9.22
CA PHE A 269 -17.77 1.40 9.45
C PHE A 269 -17.84 0.53 8.19
N PHE A 270 -18.18 1.12 7.05
CA PHE A 270 -18.26 0.40 5.77
C PHE A 270 -16.88 0.01 5.25
N GLN A 271 -15.85 0.84 5.51
CA GLN A 271 -14.47 0.51 5.17
C GLN A 271 -13.92 -0.68 5.96
N LEU A 272 -14.43 -0.90 7.17
CA LEU A 272 -14.09 -2.05 8.01
C LEU A 272 -14.92 -3.30 7.69
N GLY A 273 -15.59 -3.32 6.55
CA GLY A 273 -16.40 -4.44 6.11
C GLY A 273 -17.55 -4.78 7.06
N GLY A 274 -18.10 -3.80 7.77
CA GLY A 274 -19.19 -4.01 8.73
C GLY A 274 -18.80 -4.81 9.97
N ALA A 275 -17.53 -5.14 10.17
CA ALA A 275 -17.04 -6.01 11.24
C ALA A 275 -15.97 -5.29 12.09
N SER A 276 -16.32 -4.13 12.58
CA SER A 276 -15.41 -3.23 13.31
C SER A 276 -14.85 -3.80 14.61
N GLY A 277 -15.45 -4.85 15.15
CA GLY A 277 -14.94 -5.56 16.32
C GLY A 277 -13.66 -6.33 16.02
N VAL A 278 -13.58 -6.97 14.84
CA VAL A 278 -12.37 -7.67 14.38
C VAL A 278 -11.37 -6.70 13.78
N TYR A 279 -11.82 -5.83 12.88
CA TYR A 279 -10.95 -4.87 12.17
C TYR A 279 -10.91 -3.51 12.91
N ASN A 280 -10.58 -3.55 14.19
CA ASN A 280 -10.73 -2.42 15.12
C ASN A 280 -9.68 -1.30 14.96
N LYS A 281 -8.72 -1.45 14.05
CA LYS A 281 -7.61 -0.51 13.84
C LYS A 281 -6.74 -0.31 15.09
N ALA A 282 -6.60 -1.34 15.94
CA ALA A 282 -5.64 -1.32 17.05
C ALA A 282 -4.23 -1.04 16.50
N THR A 283 -3.52 -0.10 17.12
CA THR A 283 -2.23 0.40 16.67
C THR A 283 -1.27 0.49 17.84
N GLY A 284 -0.09 -0.07 17.71
CA GLY A 284 0.95 -0.10 18.76
C GLY A 284 2.12 -0.98 18.34
N ALA A 285 2.89 -1.43 19.33
CA ALA A 285 3.95 -2.40 19.11
C ALA A 285 3.34 -3.74 18.68
N GLY A 286 3.84 -4.32 17.58
CA GLY A 286 3.21 -5.53 17.07
C GLY A 286 3.99 -6.22 15.97
N PHE A 287 3.52 -7.42 15.66
CA PHE A 287 4.07 -8.27 14.61
C PHE A 287 2.98 -9.16 14.02
N GLY A 288 3.24 -9.70 12.84
CA GLY A 288 2.31 -10.62 12.19
C GLY A 288 2.90 -11.29 10.97
N ALA A 289 2.18 -12.33 10.55
CA ALA A 289 2.46 -13.09 9.35
C ALA A 289 1.23 -13.10 8.43
N GLN A 290 1.47 -12.89 7.16
CA GLN A 290 0.46 -12.95 6.12
C GLN A 290 0.87 -14.00 5.09
N TYR A 291 0.03 -15.00 4.88
CA TYR A 291 0.16 -15.98 3.82
C TYR A 291 -0.75 -15.59 2.66
N THR A 292 -0.25 -15.68 1.46
CA THR A 292 -1.04 -15.51 0.24
C THR A 292 -0.64 -16.58 -0.76
N GLN A 293 -1.58 -17.44 -1.13
CA GLN A 293 -1.36 -18.44 -2.16
C GLN A 293 -1.02 -17.75 -3.49
N PRO A 294 0.00 -18.21 -4.23
CA PRO A 294 0.34 -17.65 -5.53
C PRO A 294 -0.79 -17.75 -6.55
N GLY A 295 -0.79 -16.83 -7.51
CA GLY A 295 -1.77 -16.78 -8.57
C GLY A 295 -2.91 -15.79 -8.33
N THR A 296 -3.87 -15.77 -9.23
CA THR A 296 -5.01 -14.85 -9.20
C THR A 296 -6.10 -15.27 -8.23
N GLN A 297 -6.08 -16.54 -7.78
CA GLN A 297 -7.02 -17.10 -6.82
C GLN A 297 -6.30 -18.00 -5.82
N GLY A 298 -6.84 -18.13 -4.62
CA GLY A 298 -6.30 -19.02 -3.60
C GLY A 298 -6.52 -18.54 -2.18
N LEU A 299 -5.95 -19.29 -1.26
CA LEU A 299 -6.04 -19.05 0.16
C LEU A 299 -5.25 -17.78 0.57
N VAL A 300 -5.83 -17.04 1.49
CA VAL A 300 -5.21 -15.93 2.21
C VAL A 300 -5.38 -16.20 3.70
N ALA A 301 -4.31 -16.11 4.45
CA ALA A 301 -4.38 -16.22 5.90
C ALA A 301 -3.49 -15.17 6.56
N ASN A 302 -3.86 -14.70 7.72
CA ASN A 302 -3.01 -13.86 8.54
C ASN A 302 -3.20 -14.17 10.03
N LEU A 303 -2.12 -13.93 10.76
CA LEU A 303 -2.11 -13.91 12.20
C LEU A 303 -1.27 -12.71 12.62
N ASN A 304 -1.84 -11.84 13.44
CA ASN A 304 -1.12 -10.68 13.93
C ASN A 304 -1.44 -10.38 15.40
N TYR A 305 -0.48 -9.75 16.04
CA TYR A 305 -0.50 -9.34 17.42
C TYR A 305 -0.14 -7.87 17.52
N VAL A 306 -0.91 -7.09 18.27
CA VAL A 306 -0.66 -5.67 18.53
C VAL A 306 -0.94 -5.36 20.00
N ALA A 307 0.04 -4.82 20.71
CA ALA A 307 -0.07 -4.25 22.03
C ALA A 307 -0.14 -2.72 21.92
N GLU A 308 -1.31 -2.12 22.22
CA GLU A 308 -1.51 -0.67 22.05
C GLU A 308 -0.65 0.16 23.01
N ASN A 309 -0.35 -0.39 24.21
CA ASN A 309 0.56 0.18 25.21
C ASN A 309 1.94 -0.49 25.23
N GLY A 310 2.31 -1.23 24.20
CA GLY A 310 3.56 -2.00 24.19
C GLY A 310 4.84 -1.18 24.27
N ALA A 311 4.77 0.14 24.09
CA ALA A 311 5.90 1.05 24.29
C ALA A 311 6.13 1.45 25.76
N ASP A 312 5.16 1.20 26.64
CA ASP A 312 5.25 1.50 28.05
C ASP A 312 5.91 0.32 28.79
N SER A 313 7.03 0.56 29.44
CA SER A 313 7.79 -0.48 30.17
C SER A 313 7.05 -1.02 31.38
N SER A 314 6.05 -0.32 31.92
CA SER A 314 5.22 -0.79 33.04
C SER A 314 4.21 -1.85 32.61
N THR A 315 3.76 -1.85 31.35
CA THR A 315 2.81 -2.80 30.79
C THR A 315 3.48 -3.77 29.80
N GLY A 316 4.45 -3.31 29.03
CA GLY A 316 5.22 -4.12 28.09
C GLY A 316 4.40 -4.64 26.91
N VAL A 317 5.09 -5.38 26.02
CA VAL A 317 4.48 -5.91 24.80
C VAL A 317 3.62 -7.15 25.07
N PHE A 318 3.96 -7.96 26.06
CA PHE A 318 3.36 -9.29 26.31
C PHE A 318 2.53 -9.37 27.60
N ASP A 319 2.42 -8.31 28.34
CA ASP A 319 1.59 -8.27 29.54
C ASP A 319 0.11 -8.08 29.18
N SER A 320 -0.79 -8.72 29.93
CA SER A 320 -2.24 -8.63 29.70
C SER A 320 -2.78 -7.20 29.82
N THR A 321 -2.13 -6.35 30.62
CA THR A 321 -2.45 -4.93 30.78
C THR A 321 -1.94 -4.07 29.60
N GLY A 322 -1.17 -4.65 28.68
CA GLY A 322 -0.63 -3.98 27.49
C GLY A 322 -1.66 -3.66 26.40
N LYS A 323 -2.94 -3.83 26.66
CA LYS A 323 -4.05 -3.63 25.69
C LYS A 323 -3.86 -4.48 24.45
N LEU A 324 -3.79 -5.79 24.63
CA LEU A 324 -3.47 -6.74 23.57
C LEU A 324 -4.59 -6.90 22.57
N ASN A 325 -4.21 -7.07 21.32
CA ASN A 325 -5.08 -7.47 20.22
C ASN A 325 -4.41 -8.60 19.43
N LEU A 326 -4.99 -9.79 19.46
CA LEU A 326 -4.61 -10.92 18.62
C LEU A 326 -5.68 -11.09 17.54
N LEU A 327 -5.30 -11.02 16.26
CA LEU A 327 -6.18 -11.20 15.14
C LEU A 327 -5.71 -12.35 14.26
N ALA A 328 -6.57 -13.33 14.03
CA ALA A 328 -6.39 -14.42 13.11
C ALA A 328 -7.46 -14.35 12.01
N GLN A 329 -7.07 -14.61 10.78
CA GLN A 329 -8.01 -14.62 9.65
C GLN A 329 -7.61 -15.68 8.63
N VAL A 330 -8.63 -16.28 8.01
CA VAL A 330 -8.48 -17.14 6.84
C VAL A 330 -9.54 -16.75 5.82
N GLY A 331 -9.18 -16.82 4.56
CA GLY A 331 -10.08 -16.51 3.47
C GLY A 331 -9.64 -17.12 2.14
N TYR A 332 -10.51 -16.98 1.18
CA TYR A 332 -10.25 -17.36 -0.21
C TYR A 332 -10.56 -16.17 -1.11
N ARG A 333 -9.63 -15.85 -1.97
CA ARG A 333 -9.80 -14.80 -2.98
C ARG A 333 -9.80 -15.38 -4.39
N ALA A 334 -10.64 -14.84 -5.23
CA ALA A 334 -10.67 -15.09 -6.66
C ALA A 334 -10.87 -13.76 -7.41
N PRO A 335 -10.68 -13.71 -8.74
CA PRO A 335 -10.84 -12.46 -9.50
C PRO A 335 -12.22 -11.82 -9.36
N GLN A 336 -13.27 -12.60 -9.19
CA GLN A 336 -14.65 -12.12 -9.12
C GLN A 336 -15.28 -12.20 -7.73
N PHE A 337 -14.70 -12.92 -6.78
CA PHE A 337 -15.24 -13.01 -5.44
C PHE A 337 -14.16 -13.23 -4.40
N GLY A 338 -14.50 -12.96 -3.18
CA GLY A 338 -13.67 -13.27 -2.03
C GLY A 338 -14.51 -13.48 -0.80
N VAL A 339 -14.03 -14.35 0.08
CA VAL A 339 -14.65 -14.64 1.37
C VAL A 339 -13.59 -14.76 2.44
N ALA A 340 -13.87 -14.25 3.64
CA ALA A 340 -12.96 -14.34 4.77
C ALA A 340 -13.72 -14.52 6.09
N VAL A 341 -13.12 -15.26 6.99
CA VAL A 341 -13.53 -15.35 8.40
C VAL A 341 -12.37 -14.84 9.24
N GLY A 342 -12.65 -13.92 10.14
CA GLY A 342 -11.68 -13.34 11.06
C GLY A 342 -12.10 -13.55 12.52
N TYR A 343 -11.12 -13.70 13.40
CA TYR A 343 -11.29 -13.75 14.84
C TYR A 343 -10.33 -12.79 15.50
N ARG A 344 -10.82 -12.03 16.48
CA ARG A 344 -9.97 -11.16 17.31
C ARG A 344 -10.23 -11.40 18.80
N TYR A 345 -9.17 -11.61 19.54
CA TYR A 345 -9.14 -11.53 20.99
C TYR A 345 -8.52 -10.19 21.44
N GLY A 346 -9.11 -9.55 22.42
CA GLY A 346 -8.59 -8.31 23.01
C GLY A 346 -8.71 -8.30 24.52
N THR A 347 -7.64 -7.88 25.21
CA THR A 347 -7.61 -7.76 26.68
C THR A 347 -8.15 -6.42 27.15
N GLU A 348 -8.22 -6.24 28.48
CA GLU A 348 -8.66 -4.99 29.10
C GLU A 348 -7.97 -3.75 28.50
N GLY A 349 -8.71 -2.67 28.41
CA GLY A 349 -8.22 -1.41 27.83
C GLY A 349 -7.99 -1.44 26.32
N SER A 350 -8.04 -2.62 25.66
CA SER A 350 -7.90 -2.72 24.23
C SER A 350 -9.04 -2.02 23.49
N ARG A 351 -8.73 -1.47 22.32
CA ARG A 351 -9.70 -0.75 21.51
C ARG A 351 -10.86 -1.65 21.10
N VAL A 352 -12.07 -1.26 21.45
CA VAL A 352 -13.29 -1.72 20.84
C VAL A 352 -13.84 -0.59 19.97
N ARG A 353 -13.81 -0.76 18.65
CA ARG A 353 -14.54 0.13 17.75
C ARG A 353 -16.01 -0.27 17.75
N ASN A 354 -16.63 -0.20 18.87
CA ASN A 354 -18.06 -0.27 18.88
C ASN A 354 -18.56 1.15 19.05
N TYR A 355 -19.19 1.55 18.07
CA TYR A 355 -19.96 2.78 18.01
C TYR A 355 -21.05 2.81 19.09
N ASN A 356 -21.17 1.73 19.88
CA ASN A 356 -22.13 1.61 20.95
C ASN A 356 -21.75 0.57 22.00
N ALA A 357 -21.57 1.03 23.21
CA ALA A 357 -21.95 0.42 24.47
C ALA A 357 -21.32 -0.90 24.95
N LEU A 358 -20.45 -1.57 24.23
CA LEU A 358 -19.63 -2.58 24.85
C LEU A 358 -18.61 -1.91 25.79
N GLY A 359 -18.50 -2.37 27.01
CA GLY A 359 -17.52 -1.83 27.95
C GLY A 359 -17.74 -0.38 28.39
N GLY A 360 -18.97 0.13 28.39
CA GLY A 360 -19.28 1.45 28.95
C GLY A 360 -19.17 2.63 27.99
N GLY A 361 -19.11 2.42 26.67
CA GLY A 361 -19.21 3.50 25.67
C GLY A 361 -17.93 4.31 25.47
N SER A 362 -16.81 3.94 26.10
CA SER A 362 -15.52 4.67 26.01
C SER A 362 -14.69 4.33 24.76
N GLY A 363 -15.13 3.38 23.95
CA GLY A 363 -14.34 2.89 22.79
C GLY A 363 -13.18 1.98 23.18
N ALA A 364 -13.09 1.58 24.44
CA ALA A 364 -12.12 0.62 24.99
C ALA A 364 -12.80 -0.28 26.02
N LEU A 365 -12.25 -1.48 26.24
CA LEU A 365 -12.67 -2.36 27.29
C LEU A 365 -12.30 -1.77 28.66
N VAL A 366 -13.14 -1.97 29.68
CA VAL A 366 -12.81 -1.58 31.04
C VAL A 366 -11.96 -2.67 31.71
N ASN A 367 -11.35 -2.32 32.85
CA ASN A 367 -10.51 -3.22 33.62
C ASN A 367 -11.21 -4.54 33.95
N GLY A 368 -10.51 -5.66 33.81
CA GLY A 368 -11.02 -7.00 34.04
C GLY A 368 -11.95 -7.53 32.95
N GLN A 369 -12.04 -6.87 31.81
CA GLN A 369 -12.81 -7.32 30.65
C GLN A 369 -11.92 -7.75 29.50
N ASP A 370 -12.30 -8.84 28.86
CA ASP A 370 -11.76 -9.32 27.59
C ASP A 370 -12.83 -9.30 26.51
N SER A 371 -12.43 -9.24 25.24
CA SER A 371 -13.36 -9.32 24.11
C SER A 371 -12.98 -10.42 23.14
N ASN A 372 -14.00 -11.11 22.64
CA ASN A 372 -13.91 -12.07 21.56
C ASN A 372 -14.80 -11.58 20.40
N SER A 373 -14.20 -11.39 19.24
CA SER A 373 -14.93 -10.88 18.08
C SER A 373 -14.73 -11.80 16.90
N VAL A 374 -15.81 -12.06 16.15
CA VAL A 374 -15.79 -12.86 14.93
C VAL A 374 -16.31 -12.02 13.78
N ALA A 375 -15.69 -12.13 12.63
CA ALA A 375 -16.11 -11.48 11.39
C ALA A 375 -16.32 -12.50 10.28
N PHE A 376 -17.35 -12.30 9.48
CA PHE A 376 -17.53 -12.91 8.19
C PHE A 376 -17.66 -11.81 7.14
N ASN A 377 -16.84 -11.89 6.08
CA ASN A 377 -16.89 -10.94 4.98
C ASN A 377 -16.88 -11.68 3.65
N ALA A 378 -17.69 -11.21 2.72
CA ALA A 378 -17.74 -11.73 1.37
C ALA A 378 -18.00 -10.61 0.37
N TYR A 379 -17.47 -10.75 -0.84
CA TYR A 379 -17.85 -9.92 -1.96
C TYR A 379 -17.91 -10.72 -3.26
N TRP A 380 -18.69 -10.20 -4.17
CA TRP A 380 -18.70 -10.58 -5.56
C TRP A 380 -18.58 -9.34 -6.44
N GLN A 381 -17.86 -9.42 -7.55
CA GLN A 381 -17.73 -8.34 -8.52
C GLN A 381 -17.79 -8.88 -9.96
N PRO A 382 -18.40 -8.14 -10.90
CA PRO A 382 -18.45 -8.53 -12.30
C PRO A 382 -17.04 -8.51 -12.91
N LYS A 383 -16.84 -9.24 -14.01
CA LYS A 383 -15.56 -9.21 -14.77
C LYS A 383 -15.27 -7.85 -15.40
N THR A 384 -16.32 -7.16 -15.81
CA THR A 384 -16.25 -5.87 -16.48
C THR A 384 -17.15 -4.87 -15.80
N SER A 385 -16.71 -3.61 -15.75
CA SER A 385 -17.53 -2.49 -15.28
C SER A 385 -18.79 -2.36 -16.15
N GLY A 386 -19.92 -1.98 -15.56
CA GLY A 386 -21.19 -1.82 -16.24
C GLY A 386 -22.36 -1.57 -15.30
N ILE A 387 -23.56 -1.92 -15.74
CA ILE A 387 -24.80 -1.73 -14.97
C ILE A 387 -24.84 -2.61 -13.71
N VAL A 388 -24.22 -3.79 -13.77
CA VAL A 388 -24.20 -4.72 -12.64
C VAL A 388 -23.16 -4.28 -11.61
N PRO A 389 -23.56 -3.98 -10.38
CA PRO A 389 -22.62 -3.56 -9.34
C PRO A 389 -21.83 -4.73 -8.78
N SER A 390 -20.71 -4.45 -8.14
CA SER A 390 -20.16 -5.36 -7.15
C SER A 390 -21.03 -5.36 -5.90
N ILE A 391 -21.09 -6.49 -5.21
CA ILE A 391 -21.85 -6.69 -3.98
C ILE A 391 -20.89 -7.06 -2.88
N SER A 392 -20.99 -6.42 -1.74
CA SER A 392 -20.21 -6.75 -0.54
C SER A 392 -21.14 -6.97 0.64
N PHE A 393 -20.81 -7.95 1.44
CA PHE A 393 -21.50 -8.28 2.68
C PHE A 393 -20.49 -8.46 3.81
N GLY A 394 -20.84 -8.01 4.99
CA GLY A 394 -20.07 -8.25 6.20
C GLY A 394 -20.96 -8.41 7.42
N TYR A 395 -20.52 -9.29 8.32
CA TYR A 395 -21.16 -9.54 9.60
C TYR A 395 -20.09 -9.63 10.69
N GLY A 396 -20.35 -9.06 11.83
CA GLY A 396 -19.51 -9.09 13.02
C GLY A 396 -20.31 -9.46 14.26
N TYR A 397 -19.75 -10.34 15.07
CA TYR A 397 -20.22 -10.63 16.43
C TYR A 397 -19.12 -10.30 17.43
N ASN A 398 -19.49 -9.64 18.51
CA ASN A 398 -18.56 -9.24 19.56
C ASN A 398 -19.14 -9.68 20.91
N GLY A 399 -18.36 -10.42 21.68
CA GLY A 399 -18.67 -10.78 23.06
C GLY A 399 -17.65 -10.18 24.02
N VAL A 400 -18.09 -9.75 25.19
CA VAL A 400 -17.25 -9.29 26.29
C VAL A 400 -17.40 -10.25 27.45
N SER A 401 -16.29 -10.73 28.00
CA SER A 401 -16.20 -11.60 29.16
C SER A 401 -15.33 -10.96 30.24
N GLY A 402 -15.35 -11.53 31.44
CA GLY A 402 -14.55 -11.05 32.58
C GLY A 402 -15.38 -10.52 33.74
N SER A 403 -14.71 -10.19 34.85
CA SER A 403 -15.30 -9.83 36.16
C SER A 403 -15.45 -8.32 36.38
N GLY A 404 -15.02 -7.50 35.43
CA GLY A 404 -15.11 -6.03 35.53
C GLY A 404 -16.57 -5.51 35.62
N SER A 405 -16.74 -4.33 36.21
CA SER A 405 -18.06 -3.70 36.35
C SER A 405 -18.74 -3.54 35.00
N ARG A 406 -19.86 -4.22 34.81
CA ARG A 406 -20.60 -4.22 33.55
C ARG A 406 -21.63 -3.11 33.53
N THR A 407 -21.28 -1.97 32.94
CA THR A 407 -22.21 -0.86 32.72
C THR A 407 -22.83 -0.85 31.34
N GLY A 408 -22.42 -1.78 30.46
CA GLY A 408 -22.88 -1.87 29.06
C GLY A 408 -23.29 -3.28 28.63
N ALA A 409 -23.62 -3.44 27.36
CA ALA A 409 -23.98 -4.70 26.75
C ALA A 409 -22.79 -5.70 26.76
N THR A 410 -23.07 -6.98 27.00
CA THR A 410 -22.06 -8.06 27.01
C THR A 410 -21.77 -8.58 25.61
N ASN A 411 -22.65 -8.34 24.64
CA ASN A 411 -22.47 -8.71 23.26
C ASN A 411 -23.07 -7.67 22.32
N SER A 412 -22.58 -7.65 21.10
CA SER A 412 -23.16 -6.86 20.01
C SER A 412 -22.97 -7.56 18.68
N GLN A 413 -23.83 -7.25 17.75
CA GLN A 413 -23.76 -7.70 16.36
C GLN A 413 -23.65 -6.49 15.46
N SER A 414 -22.98 -6.66 14.32
CA SER A 414 -22.89 -5.66 13.28
C SER A 414 -23.02 -6.31 11.92
N TRP A 415 -23.56 -5.60 10.94
CA TRP A 415 -23.64 -6.07 9.58
C TRP A 415 -23.69 -4.93 8.58
N PHE A 416 -23.24 -5.18 7.35
CA PHE A 416 -23.44 -4.28 6.23
C PHE A 416 -23.66 -5.02 4.93
N THR A 417 -24.32 -4.34 3.99
CA THR A 417 -24.35 -4.71 2.58
C THR A 417 -24.07 -3.45 1.77
N GLY A 418 -23.18 -3.59 0.78
CA GLY A 418 -22.79 -2.48 -0.09
C GLY A 418 -22.82 -2.89 -1.56
N LEU A 419 -23.33 -1.99 -2.39
CA LEU A 419 -23.31 -2.09 -3.85
C LEU A 419 -22.38 -0.99 -4.38
N GLN A 420 -21.49 -1.36 -5.31
CA GLN A 420 -20.61 -0.37 -5.92
C GLN A 420 -20.49 -0.62 -7.43
N TRP A 421 -20.64 0.42 -8.18
CA TRP A 421 -20.41 0.50 -9.61
C TRP A 421 -19.06 1.17 -9.87
N SER A 422 -18.22 0.54 -10.67
CA SER A 422 -16.96 1.10 -11.14
C SER A 422 -17.11 1.70 -12.52
N ASP A 423 -16.29 2.70 -12.84
CA ASP A 423 -16.23 3.38 -14.13
C ASP A 423 -17.56 4.03 -14.56
N VAL A 424 -18.34 4.52 -13.58
CA VAL A 424 -19.63 5.17 -13.83
C VAL A 424 -19.42 6.49 -14.60
N PHE A 425 -20.04 6.61 -15.77
CA PHE A 425 -19.93 7.73 -16.73
C PHE A 425 -18.53 7.94 -17.30
N ALA A 426 -17.45 7.63 -16.58
CA ALA A 426 -16.08 7.73 -17.06
C ALA A 426 -15.17 6.75 -16.29
N LYS A 427 -14.08 6.34 -16.95
CA LYS A 427 -13.08 5.45 -16.35
C LYS A 427 -12.45 6.07 -15.09
N GLY A 428 -12.40 5.29 -14.01
CA GLY A 428 -11.87 5.71 -12.72
C GLY A 428 -12.92 6.28 -11.75
N ASN A 429 -14.10 6.65 -12.24
CA ASN A 429 -15.20 7.05 -11.36
C ASN A 429 -15.83 5.84 -10.65
N ALA A 430 -16.49 6.08 -9.53
CA ALA A 430 -17.25 5.05 -8.85
C ALA A 430 -18.48 5.63 -8.18
N ALA A 431 -19.55 4.86 -8.12
CA ALA A 431 -20.74 5.18 -7.33
C ALA A 431 -21.04 4.02 -6.39
N GLY A 432 -21.59 4.29 -5.26
CA GLY A 432 -21.97 3.22 -4.33
C GLY A 432 -23.06 3.61 -3.37
N VAL A 433 -23.73 2.58 -2.86
CA VAL A 433 -24.71 2.65 -1.80
C VAL A 433 -24.44 1.53 -0.81
N ALA A 434 -24.50 1.85 0.47
CA ALA A 434 -24.40 0.84 1.53
C ALA A 434 -25.44 1.07 2.60
N VAL A 435 -25.87 -0.03 3.21
CA VAL A 435 -26.73 -0.05 4.39
C VAL A 435 -26.11 -0.98 5.42
N GLY A 436 -26.25 -0.66 6.69
CA GLY A 436 -25.75 -1.51 7.76
C GLY A 436 -26.12 -1.03 9.15
N GLN A 437 -25.85 -1.89 10.12
CA GLN A 437 -25.97 -1.60 11.54
C GLN A 437 -24.61 -1.78 12.22
N PRO A 438 -24.01 -0.71 12.72
CA PRO A 438 -22.66 -0.79 13.33
C PRO A 438 -22.65 -1.49 14.69
N SER A 439 -23.78 -1.52 15.38
CA SER A 439 -23.97 -2.27 16.61
C SER A 439 -25.47 -2.54 16.83
N ASN A 440 -25.74 -3.76 17.23
CA ASN A 440 -27.06 -4.21 17.69
C ASN A 440 -26.84 -5.04 18.96
N SER A 441 -27.30 -4.57 20.10
CA SER A 441 -27.22 -5.25 21.37
C SER A 441 -28.53 -5.14 22.14
N GLU A 442 -28.76 -6.02 23.12
CA GLU A 442 -30.04 -6.06 23.87
C GLU A 442 -30.36 -4.76 24.59
N ASN A 443 -29.36 -3.98 25.00
CA ASN A 443 -29.51 -2.79 25.82
C ASN A 443 -28.96 -1.51 25.15
N ALA A 444 -28.74 -1.52 23.83
CA ALA A 444 -28.23 -0.38 23.10
C ALA A 444 -29.01 -0.16 21.82
N ASN A 445 -28.97 1.06 21.33
CA ASN A 445 -29.68 1.47 20.13
C ASN A 445 -29.23 0.67 18.90
N LYS A 446 -30.17 0.40 18.03
CA LYS A 446 -30.00 -0.33 16.79
C LYS A 446 -29.86 0.66 15.64
N ALA A 447 -28.85 1.54 15.72
CA ALA A 447 -28.63 2.55 14.69
C ALA A 447 -28.49 1.88 13.31
N THR A 448 -29.31 2.33 12.37
CA THR A 448 -29.19 1.94 10.97
C THR A 448 -28.51 3.06 10.20
N MET A 449 -27.52 2.72 9.40
CA MET A 449 -26.76 3.64 8.57
C MET A 449 -27.03 3.37 7.09
N LEU A 450 -27.16 4.46 6.34
CA LEU A 450 -27.16 4.46 4.87
C LEU A 450 -26.05 5.39 4.40
N GLU A 451 -25.35 5.00 3.34
CA GLU A 451 -24.36 5.84 2.68
C GLU A 451 -24.58 5.80 1.18
N PHE A 452 -24.52 6.96 0.54
CA PHE A 452 -24.46 7.13 -0.91
C PHE A 452 -23.25 7.97 -1.23
N PHE A 453 -22.44 7.54 -2.20
CA PHE A 453 -21.31 8.32 -2.68
C PHE A 453 -21.19 8.27 -4.20
N TYR A 454 -20.59 9.32 -4.76
CA TYR A 454 -20.11 9.33 -6.11
C TYR A 454 -18.66 9.86 -6.14
N LYS A 455 -17.72 9.02 -6.52
CA LYS A 455 -16.32 9.39 -6.67
C LYS A 455 -16.07 9.82 -8.11
N TYR A 456 -15.75 11.08 -8.28
CA TYR A 456 -15.31 11.65 -9.54
C TYR A 456 -13.78 11.70 -9.57
N GLN A 457 -13.17 10.98 -10.52
CA GLN A 457 -11.73 10.96 -10.73
C GLN A 457 -11.34 12.10 -11.67
N VAL A 458 -10.85 13.21 -11.11
CA VAL A 458 -10.46 14.41 -11.88
C VAL A 458 -9.17 14.15 -12.66
N SER A 459 -8.21 13.46 -12.06
CA SER A 459 -6.95 13.03 -12.66
C SER A 459 -6.45 11.78 -11.94
N ASN A 460 -5.32 11.21 -12.36
CA ASN A 460 -4.71 10.07 -11.66
C ASN A 460 -4.42 10.36 -10.18
N ASN A 461 -4.25 11.62 -9.84
CA ASN A 461 -3.82 12.09 -8.53
C ASN A 461 -4.91 12.78 -7.72
N ILE A 462 -6.02 13.16 -8.34
CA ILE A 462 -7.06 13.97 -7.70
C ILE A 462 -8.41 13.29 -7.87
N SER A 463 -9.14 13.12 -6.78
CA SER A 463 -10.53 12.68 -6.79
C SER A 463 -11.40 13.58 -5.91
N VAL A 464 -12.64 13.79 -6.32
CA VAL A 464 -13.68 14.50 -5.55
C VAL A 464 -14.82 13.53 -5.30
N THR A 465 -15.20 13.35 -4.03
CA THR A 465 -16.22 12.38 -3.62
C THR A 465 -17.29 13.08 -2.80
N PRO A 466 -18.37 13.62 -3.40
CA PRO A 466 -19.58 13.93 -2.67
C PRO A 466 -20.21 12.67 -2.10
N ALA A 467 -20.66 12.75 -0.86
CA ALA A 467 -21.38 11.68 -0.18
C ALA A 467 -22.48 12.24 0.72
N VAL A 468 -23.58 11.51 0.80
CA VAL A 468 -24.70 11.77 1.71
C VAL A 468 -24.93 10.52 2.53
N PHE A 469 -25.18 10.67 3.79
CA PHE A 469 -25.47 9.56 4.69
C PHE A 469 -26.61 9.88 5.64
N TYR A 470 -27.26 8.81 6.06
CA TYR A 470 -28.36 8.83 7.00
C TYR A 470 -28.06 7.89 8.15
N VAL A 471 -28.36 8.31 9.36
CA VAL A 471 -28.21 7.50 10.56
C VAL A 471 -29.47 7.65 11.42
N SER A 472 -30.16 6.53 11.67
CA SER A 472 -31.21 6.47 12.69
C SER A 472 -30.59 6.21 14.06
N ASP A 473 -31.28 6.63 15.10
CA ASP A 473 -30.90 6.35 16.50
C ASP A 473 -29.41 6.63 16.81
N ASN A 474 -28.97 7.81 16.41
CA ASN A 474 -27.58 8.26 16.68
C ASN A 474 -27.39 8.50 18.17
N GLN A 475 -26.80 7.56 18.90
CA GLN A 475 -26.60 7.60 20.35
C GLN A 475 -25.64 8.68 20.86
N GLY A 476 -24.90 9.32 20.00
CA GLY A 476 -24.11 10.50 20.37
C GLY A 476 -24.95 11.77 20.43
N ALA A 477 -26.23 11.72 20.07
CA ALA A 477 -27.13 12.84 20.01
C ALA A 477 -28.09 12.85 21.20
N LYS A 478 -28.46 14.04 21.64
CA LYS A 478 -29.59 14.24 22.54
C LYS A 478 -30.85 13.70 21.82
N ASP A 479 -31.63 12.90 22.52
CA ASP A 479 -32.88 12.32 22.04
C ASP A 479 -32.76 11.21 20.96
N ALA A 480 -31.64 10.55 20.84
CA ALA A 480 -31.40 9.44 19.88
C ALA A 480 -31.94 9.78 18.47
N SER A 481 -31.69 10.99 18.02
CA SER A 481 -32.32 11.55 16.82
C SER A 481 -31.79 10.91 15.52
N THR A 482 -32.67 10.90 14.53
CA THR A 482 -32.34 10.60 13.15
C THR A 482 -31.60 11.78 12.54
N ASN A 483 -30.47 11.52 11.93
CA ASN A 483 -29.63 12.57 11.33
C ASN A 483 -29.29 12.25 9.86
N TRP A 484 -29.41 13.29 9.04
CA TRP A 484 -28.82 13.34 7.72
C TRP A 484 -27.51 14.10 7.78
N GLY A 485 -26.50 13.63 7.07
CA GLY A 485 -25.24 14.33 6.92
C GLY A 485 -24.73 14.25 5.48
N GLY A 486 -23.81 15.14 5.17
CA GLY A 486 -23.18 15.14 3.88
C GLY A 486 -21.76 15.69 3.93
N VAL A 487 -20.92 15.18 3.04
CA VAL A 487 -19.55 15.64 2.89
C VAL A 487 -19.17 15.71 1.42
N ILE A 488 -18.24 16.60 1.11
CA ILE A 488 -17.47 16.59 -0.14
C ILE A 488 -16.03 16.37 0.26
N GLN A 489 -15.49 15.20 -0.08
CA GLN A 489 -14.10 14.84 0.17
C GLN A 489 -13.30 15.01 -1.10
N THR A 490 -12.28 15.87 -1.09
CA THR A 490 -11.28 15.97 -2.15
C THR A 490 -10.01 15.32 -1.68
N THR A 491 -9.51 14.35 -2.43
CA THR A 491 -8.28 13.61 -2.10
C THR A 491 -7.22 13.85 -3.17
N PHE A 492 -6.06 14.29 -2.72
CA PHE A 492 -4.84 14.47 -3.51
C PHE A 492 -3.86 13.35 -3.17
N ARG A 493 -3.28 12.71 -4.19
CA ARG A 493 -2.23 11.70 -4.04
C ARG A 493 -0.98 12.11 -4.81
N PHE A 494 0.18 12.03 -4.19
CA PHE A 494 1.47 12.44 -4.77
C PHE A 494 2.63 11.61 -4.25
#